data_406ca4c50e63f7f81f34df377038a919
#
_entry.id   406ca4c50e63f7f81f34df377038a919
#
_cell.length_a   1.000
_cell.length_b   1.000
_cell.length_c   1.000
_cell.angle_alpha   90.00
_cell.angle_beta   90.00
_cell.angle_gamma   90.00
#
_symmetry.space_group_name_H-M   'P 1'
#
loop_
_entity.id
_entity.type
_entity.pdbx_description
1 polymer ?
#
loop_
_entity_poly.entity_id
_entity_poly.type
_entity_poly.pdbx_seq_one_letter_code
_entity_poly.pdbx_strand_id
1 'polypeptide(L)'
;VREFPMAAAMNGIALHGGLIPFGGTFLVFADYERPALRLAAIQKCRVLHEFTHDSFWVGEDGPTHQPVEQAMSLRSIPDFNVFRPADAKETAACFKLALECYETPSALLLSRQGVPVLDLEMGEIIKGVSKGAYTVKDEPNPELIFLATGSETSLALEVAKKMHDKRIKVVSMPCWEIFEHQSQDYKNTLIPQRGALKVSFEAGVTPVSYTH
;
A
#
# COMPACT_ATOMS: atom_id res chain seq x y z
N VAL A 1 9.70 16.15 18.34
CA VAL A 1 8.34 15.64 18.56
C VAL A 1 8.42 14.13 18.54
N ARG A 2 7.69 13.47 19.41
CA ARG A 2 7.64 12.02 19.49
C ARG A 2 6.43 11.52 18.70
N GLU A 3 6.53 10.33 18.16
CA GLU A 3 5.57 9.72 17.23
C GLU A 3 4.18 9.60 17.87
N PHE A 4 4.08 9.01 19.06
CA PHE A 4 2.79 8.86 19.74
C PHE A 4 2.09 10.19 20.03
N PRO A 5 2.73 11.22 20.61
CA PRO A 5 2.08 12.53 20.78
C PRO A 5 1.71 13.21 19.46
N MET A 6 2.48 13.01 18.38
CA MET A 6 2.13 13.52 17.05
C MET A 6 0.81 12.90 16.60
N ALA A 7 0.70 11.58 16.56
CA ALA A 7 -0.49 10.89 16.14
C ALA A 7 -1.71 11.19 17.04
N ALA A 8 -1.50 11.26 18.36
CA ALA A 8 -2.55 11.62 19.31
C ALA A 8 -3.07 13.06 19.10
N ALA A 9 -2.17 14.00 18.82
CA ALA A 9 -2.56 15.38 18.49
C ALA A 9 -3.34 15.45 17.17
N MET A 10 -2.93 14.68 16.16
CA MET A 10 -3.66 14.56 14.89
C MET A 10 -5.09 14.04 15.12
N ASN A 11 -5.27 13.02 15.95
CA ASN A 11 -6.59 12.53 16.30
C ASN A 11 -7.45 13.62 16.96
N GLY A 12 -6.87 14.37 17.89
CA GLY A 12 -7.54 15.50 18.55
C GLY A 12 -7.95 16.59 17.55
N ILE A 13 -7.08 16.94 16.60
CA ILE A 13 -7.37 17.93 15.55
C ILE A 13 -8.50 17.43 14.64
N ALA A 14 -8.46 16.17 14.24
CA ALA A 14 -9.52 15.58 13.40
C ALA A 14 -10.88 15.58 14.11
N LEU A 15 -10.91 15.21 15.39
CA LEU A 15 -12.12 15.20 16.22
C LEU A 15 -12.67 16.61 16.47
N HIS A 16 -11.80 17.62 16.60
CA HIS A 16 -12.23 19.02 16.69
C HIS A 16 -12.95 19.47 15.42
N GLY A 17 -12.54 18.94 14.26
CA GLY A 17 -13.12 19.27 12.96
C GLY A 17 -12.52 20.52 12.31
N GLY A 18 -12.88 20.73 11.04
CA GLY A 18 -12.43 21.89 10.25
C GLY A 18 -11.05 21.76 9.61
N LEU A 19 -10.25 20.77 10.01
CA LEU A 19 -8.91 20.49 9.46
C LEU A 19 -8.75 19.00 9.14
N ILE A 20 -7.91 18.71 8.17
CA ILE A 20 -7.46 17.34 7.89
C ILE A 20 -5.98 17.28 8.28
N PRO A 21 -5.66 16.73 9.45
CA PRO A 21 -4.27 16.62 9.88
C PRO A 21 -3.53 15.53 9.11
N PHE A 22 -2.26 15.80 8.80
CA PHE A 22 -1.35 14.76 8.38
C PHE A 22 0.00 14.93 9.10
N GLY A 23 0.72 13.82 9.27
CA GLY A 23 2.03 13.81 9.90
C GLY A 23 2.82 12.60 9.45
N GLY A 24 4.14 12.70 9.54
CA GLY A 24 4.99 11.66 8.99
C GLY A 24 6.21 11.34 9.84
N THR A 25 6.66 10.10 9.69
CA THR A 25 7.90 9.56 10.26
C THR A 25 8.36 8.37 9.40
N PHE A 26 9.47 7.70 9.80
CA PHE A 26 9.85 6.43 9.18
C PHE A 26 8.88 5.31 9.59
N LEU A 27 8.64 4.37 8.67
CA LEU A 27 7.67 3.29 8.92
C LEU A 27 8.00 2.47 10.18
N VAL A 28 9.27 2.21 10.46
CA VAL A 28 9.67 1.46 11.67
C VAL A 28 9.15 2.12 12.96
N PHE A 29 8.98 3.44 12.97
CA PHE A 29 8.48 4.17 14.14
C PHE A 29 6.95 4.18 14.26
N ALA A 30 6.23 3.58 13.32
CA ALA A 30 4.81 3.28 13.50
C ALA A 30 4.56 2.43 14.75
N ASP A 31 5.54 1.65 15.20
CA ASP A 31 5.47 0.89 16.44
C ASP A 31 5.23 1.78 17.66
N TYR A 32 5.80 2.97 17.67
CA TYR A 32 5.57 3.97 18.73
C TYR A 32 4.24 4.70 18.59
N GLU A 33 3.68 4.79 17.39
CA GLU A 33 2.38 5.43 17.14
C GLU A 33 1.19 4.47 17.31
N ARG A 34 1.42 3.17 17.28
CA ARG A 34 0.40 2.15 17.13
C ARG A 34 -0.85 2.32 18.02
N PRO A 35 -0.76 2.67 19.33
CA PRO A 35 -1.95 2.91 20.13
C PRO A 35 -2.82 4.07 19.62
N ALA A 36 -2.20 5.15 19.13
CA ALA A 36 -2.92 6.28 18.57
C ALA A 36 -3.55 5.96 17.20
N LEU A 37 -2.85 5.19 16.34
CA LEU A 37 -3.38 4.71 15.06
C LEU A 37 -4.63 3.85 15.26
N ARG A 38 -4.58 2.93 16.23
CA ARG A 38 -5.73 2.10 16.58
C ARG A 38 -6.92 2.93 17.10
N LEU A 39 -6.65 3.96 17.91
CA LEU A 39 -7.68 4.87 18.38
C LEU A 39 -8.26 5.72 17.24
N ALA A 40 -7.46 6.14 16.26
CA ALA A 40 -7.94 6.83 15.07
C ALA A 40 -8.98 5.98 14.32
N ALA A 41 -8.72 4.69 14.14
CA ALA A 41 -9.65 3.76 13.50
C ALA A 41 -10.95 3.60 14.31
N ILE A 42 -10.85 3.37 15.63
CA ILE A 42 -12.02 3.23 16.52
C ILE A 42 -12.87 4.50 16.51
N GLN A 43 -12.26 5.67 16.47
CA GLN A 43 -12.92 6.98 16.50
C GLN A 43 -13.29 7.48 15.10
N LYS A 44 -13.00 6.72 14.06
CA LYS A 44 -13.23 7.09 12.65
C LYS A 44 -12.63 8.45 12.28
N CYS A 45 -11.43 8.71 12.75
CA CYS A 45 -10.74 9.96 12.50
C CYS A 45 -10.25 10.04 11.05
N ARG A 46 -10.53 11.15 10.37
CA ARG A 46 -9.96 11.48 9.07
C ARG A 46 -8.55 12.03 9.27
N VAL A 47 -7.56 11.14 9.35
CA VAL A 47 -6.15 11.47 9.54
C VAL A 47 -5.29 10.73 8.52
N LEU A 48 -4.21 11.37 8.06
CA LEU A 48 -3.25 10.78 7.15
C LEU A 48 -1.89 10.64 7.85
N HIS A 49 -1.37 9.42 7.85
CA HIS A 49 -0.02 9.11 8.32
C HIS A 49 0.88 8.81 7.13
N GLU A 50 1.97 9.56 6.99
CA GLU A 50 2.97 9.35 5.95
C GLU A 50 4.16 8.61 6.57
N PHE A 51 4.33 7.35 6.21
CA PHE A 51 5.43 6.51 6.65
C PHE A 51 6.44 6.33 5.53
N THR A 52 7.55 7.03 5.58
CA THR A 52 8.65 6.87 4.63
C THR A 52 9.55 5.71 5.03
N HIS A 53 10.50 5.35 4.14
CA HIS A 53 11.46 4.24 4.41
C HIS A 53 10.72 2.92 4.67
N ASP A 54 9.86 2.55 3.73
CA ASP A 54 8.79 1.55 3.87
C ASP A 54 9.23 0.09 3.96
N SER A 55 10.55 -0.20 3.80
CA SER A 55 11.05 -1.57 3.80
C SER A 55 12.52 -1.64 4.21
N PHE A 56 13.11 -2.83 4.13
CA PHE A 56 14.55 -3.03 4.40
C PHE A 56 15.49 -2.35 3.38
N TRP A 57 14.97 -1.76 2.31
CA TRP A 57 15.74 -0.93 1.35
C TRP A 57 16.10 0.45 1.91
N VAL A 58 16.17 0.60 3.21
CA VAL A 58 16.54 1.84 3.91
C VAL A 58 18.01 2.21 3.70
N GLY A 59 18.88 1.23 3.46
CA GLY A 59 20.29 1.46 3.25
C GLY A 59 21.10 1.52 4.55
N GLU A 60 21.82 2.62 4.76
CA GLU A 60 22.87 2.74 5.78
C GLU A 60 22.37 2.85 7.23
N ASP A 61 21.10 3.13 7.44
CA ASP A 61 20.53 3.32 8.79
C ASP A 61 20.55 2.02 9.63
N GLY A 62 20.70 0.88 8.98
CA GLY A 62 20.86 -0.41 9.62
C GLY A 62 19.57 -1.06 10.12
N PRO A 63 19.67 -2.22 10.78
CA PRO A 63 18.52 -3.06 11.09
C PRO A 63 17.51 -2.44 12.06
N THR A 64 17.93 -1.47 12.87
CA THR A 64 17.04 -0.77 13.81
C THR A 64 16.05 0.17 13.11
N HIS A 65 16.25 0.47 11.81
CA HIS A 65 15.44 1.37 11.02
C HIS A 65 14.77 0.68 9.81
N GLN A 66 14.99 -0.63 9.65
CA GLN A 66 14.50 -1.42 8.53
C GLN A 66 13.17 -2.09 8.90
N PRO A 67 12.02 -1.62 8.38
CA PRO A 67 10.74 -2.26 8.60
C PRO A 67 10.71 -3.66 7.97
N VAL A 68 10.13 -4.61 8.70
CA VAL A 68 9.91 -5.99 8.24
C VAL A 68 8.46 -6.38 8.45
N GLU A 69 7.95 -6.22 9.69
CA GLU A 69 6.59 -6.57 10.09
C GLU A 69 5.62 -5.38 10.14
N GLN A 70 6.10 -4.14 10.08
CA GLN A 70 5.30 -2.93 10.31
C GLN A 70 4.13 -2.79 9.33
N ALA A 71 4.35 -3.06 8.03
CA ALA A 71 3.27 -3.02 7.04
C ALA A 71 2.13 -3.96 7.42
N MET A 72 2.44 -5.22 7.78
CA MET A 72 1.44 -6.19 8.22
C MET A 72 0.81 -5.80 9.55
N SER A 73 1.61 -5.26 10.47
CA SER A 73 1.14 -4.73 11.73
C SER A 73 0.07 -3.64 11.54
N LEU A 74 0.26 -2.73 10.59
CA LEU A 74 -0.73 -1.71 10.26
C LEU A 74 -1.98 -2.32 9.61
N ARG A 75 -1.84 -3.21 8.64
CA ARG A 75 -2.94 -3.92 7.98
C ARG A 75 -3.78 -4.77 8.94
N SER A 76 -3.25 -5.13 10.09
CA SER A 76 -3.99 -5.85 11.14
C SER A 76 -4.90 -4.96 11.98
N ILE A 77 -4.88 -3.64 11.78
CA ILE A 77 -5.80 -2.70 12.46
C ILE A 77 -7.11 -2.67 11.67
N PRO A 78 -8.25 -3.09 12.23
CA PRO A 78 -9.53 -2.98 11.54
C PRO A 78 -9.87 -1.52 11.20
N ASP A 79 -10.54 -1.30 10.08
CA ASP A 79 -10.99 0.03 9.61
C ASP A 79 -9.84 1.05 9.50
N PHE A 80 -8.67 0.59 9.02
CA PHE A 80 -7.49 1.39 8.79
C PHE A 80 -6.93 1.09 7.39
N ASN A 81 -6.87 2.08 6.51
CA ASN A 81 -6.37 1.90 5.15
C ASN A 81 -4.84 2.00 5.10
N VAL A 82 -4.21 1.03 4.48
CA VAL A 82 -2.74 1.00 4.28
C VAL A 82 -2.44 1.07 2.79
N PHE A 83 -2.03 2.25 2.33
CA PHE A 83 -1.60 2.48 0.95
C PHE A 83 -0.10 2.29 0.82
N ARG A 84 0.33 1.46 -0.11
CA ARG A 84 1.74 1.28 -0.47
C ARG A 84 1.91 1.45 -1.98
N PRO A 85 2.04 2.72 -2.45
CA PRO A 85 2.08 3.04 -3.87
C PRO A 85 3.39 2.62 -4.54
N ALA A 86 3.30 2.25 -5.83
CA ALA A 86 4.42 1.78 -6.65
C ALA A 86 5.33 2.91 -7.13
N ASP A 87 4.77 4.10 -7.40
CA ASP A 87 5.48 5.23 -7.99
C ASP A 87 4.84 6.57 -7.64
N ALA A 88 5.33 7.65 -8.25
CA ALA A 88 4.81 8.99 -8.02
C ALA A 88 3.35 9.18 -8.48
N LYS A 89 2.92 8.52 -9.57
CA LYS A 89 1.55 8.60 -10.06
C LYS A 89 0.58 7.87 -9.12
N GLU A 90 0.94 6.64 -8.71
CA GLU A 90 0.16 5.92 -7.69
C GLU A 90 0.15 6.68 -6.36
N THR A 91 1.27 7.28 -5.95
CA THR A 91 1.33 8.10 -4.74
C THR A 91 0.30 9.23 -4.77
N ALA A 92 0.24 9.98 -5.86
CA ALA A 92 -0.74 11.06 -6.03
C ALA A 92 -2.19 10.54 -5.99
N ALA A 93 -2.46 9.37 -6.63
CA ALA A 93 -3.77 8.74 -6.61
C ALA A 93 -4.14 8.23 -5.20
N CYS A 94 -3.19 7.64 -4.47
CA CYS A 94 -3.38 7.18 -3.09
C CYS A 94 -3.65 8.35 -2.13
N PHE A 95 -2.90 9.46 -2.23
CA PHE A 95 -3.18 10.67 -1.46
C PHE A 95 -4.58 11.21 -1.73
N LYS A 96 -4.96 11.29 -3.01
CA LYS A 96 -6.31 11.73 -3.38
C LYS A 96 -7.37 10.85 -2.71
N LEU A 97 -7.24 9.54 -2.84
CA LEU A 97 -8.21 8.60 -2.27
C LEU A 97 -8.22 8.64 -0.73
N ALA A 98 -7.06 8.71 -0.09
CA ALA A 98 -6.94 8.85 1.37
C ALA A 98 -7.64 10.11 1.88
N LEU A 99 -7.55 11.22 1.14
CA LEU A 99 -8.28 12.45 1.44
C LEU A 99 -9.79 12.32 1.26
N GLU A 100 -10.26 11.39 0.47
CA GLU A 100 -11.69 11.09 0.24
C GLU A 100 -12.27 10.07 1.24
N CYS A 101 -11.41 9.43 2.05
CA CYS A 101 -11.83 8.52 3.14
C CYS A 101 -12.22 9.31 4.39
N TYR A 102 -13.51 9.66 4.51
CA TYR A 102 -13.99 10.56 5.58
C TYR A 102 -14.02 9.93 6.97
N GLU A 103 -14.24 8.64 7.08
CA GLU A 103 -14.43 7.91 8.34
C GLU A 103 -13.35 6.83 8.58
N THR A 104 -12.28 6.85 7.78
CA THR A 104 -11.23 5.82 7.86
C THR A 104 -9.87 6.50 7.83
N PRO A 105 -9.06 6.35 8.87
CA PRO A 105 -7.67 6.82 8.85
C PRO A 105 -6.87 6.07 7.80
N SER A 106 -5.85 6.74 7.26
CA SER A 106 -5.04 6.19 6.18
C SER A 106 -3.56 6.34 6.48
N ALA A 107 -2.79 5.29 6.21
CA ALA A 107 -1.33 5.31 6.16
C ALA A 107 -0.87 5.23 4.71
N LEU A 108 0.13 6.03 4.34
CA LEU A 108 0.84 5.95 3.07
C LEU A 108 2.27 5.49 3.34
N LEU A 109 2.63 4.31 2.83
CA LEU A 109 3.96 3.72 2.98
C LEU A 109 4.79 4.06 1.75
N LEU A 110 5.78 4.93 1.92
CA LEU A 110 6.56 5.49 0.82
C LEU A 110 8.00 4.96 0.82
N SER A 111 8.49 4.56 -0.34
CA SER A 111 9.86 4.07 -0.50
C SER A 111 10.89 5.18 -0.27
N ARG A 112 12.06 4.81 0.27
CA ARG A 112 13.23 5.68 0.34
C ARG A 112 13.88 5.85 -1.03
N GLN A 113 14.01 4.75 -1.77
CA GLN A 113 14.68 4.74 -3.06
C GLN A 113 13.80 5.33 -4.16
N GLY A 114 14.45 5.88 -5.18
CA GLY A 114 13.76 6.25 -6.41
C GLY A 114 13.24 5.02 -7.15
N VAL A 115 12.05 5.13 -7.70
CA VAL A 115 11.39 4.08 -8.47
C VAL A 115 11.01 4.60 -9.85
N PRO A 116 11.02 3.76 -10.91
CA PRO A 116 10.56 4.15 -12.23
C PRO A 116 9.07 4.48 -12.22
N VAL A 117 8.68 5.47 -13.00
CA VAL A 117 7.27 5.83 -13.17
C VAL A 117 6.59 4.82 -14.09
N LEU A 118 5.41 4.35 -13.72
CA LEU A 118 4.60 3.43 -14.51
C LEU A 118 4.17 4.07 -15.85
N ASP A 119 4.29 3.31 -16.92
CA ASP A 119 3.85 3.73 -18.25
C ASP A 119 2.33 3.49 -18.43
N LEU A 120 1.55 4.19 -17.62
CA LEU A 120 0.10 4.17 -17.63
C LEU A 120 -0.45 5.59 -17.51
N GLU A 121 -1.61 5.83 -18.08
CA GLU A 121 -2.29 7.11 -17.97
C GLU A 121 -2.81 7.35 -16.55
N MET A 122 -2.72 8.61 -16.08
CA MET A 122 -3.13 8.97 -14.71
C MET A 122 -4.59 8.60 -14.42
N GLY A 123 -5.48 8.69 -15.40
CA GLY A 123 -6.88 8.31 -15.26
C GLY A 123 -7.07 6.81 -14.99
N GLU A 124 -6.25 5.96 -15.61
CA GLU A 124 -6.25 4.51 -15.37
C GLU A 124 -5.76 4.19 -13.97
N ILE A 125 -4.68 4.85 -13.54
CA ILE A 125 -4.10 4.68 -12.21
C ILE A 125 -5.11 5.11 -11.13
N ILE A 126 -5.74 6.28 -11.25
CA ILE A 126 -6.77 6.75 -10.29
C ILE A 126 -7.92 5.73 -10.20
N LYS A 127 -8.40 5.24 -11.34
CA LYS A 127 -9.46 4.22 -11.38
C LYS A 127 -8.99 2.90 -10.74
N GLY A 128 -7.75 2.50 -10.97
CA GLY A 128 -7.15 1.30 -10.39
C GLY A 128 -6.99 1.40 -8.89
N VAL A 129 -6.39 2.49 -8.41
CA VAL A 129 -6.19 2.76 -6.98
C VAL A 129 -7.53 2.84 -6.24
N SER A 130 -8.58 3.40 -6.84
CA SER A 130 -9.92 3.43 -6.23
C SER A 130 -10.53 2.05 -5.99
N LYS A 131 -9.98 1.01 -6.63
CA LYS A 131 -10.35 -0.40 -6.44
C LYS A 131 -9.40 -1.17 -5.50
N GLY A 132 -8.32 -0.53 -5.06
CA GLY A 132 -7.32 -1.11 -4.18
C GLY A 132 -6.29 -2.03 -4.86
N ALA A 133 -6.59 -2.54 -6.04
CA ALA A 133 -5.68 -3.30 -6.89
C ALA A 133 -6.11 -3.19 -8.36
N TYR A 134 -5.15 -3.28 -9.28
CA TYR A 134 -5.42 -3.23 -10.71
C TYR A 134 -4.28 -3.81 -11.55
N THR A 135 -4.55 -4.12 -12.81
CA THR A 135 -3.55 -4.65 -13.74
C THR A 135 -2.65 -3.53 -14.25
N VAL A 136 -1.33 -3.68 -14.08
CA VAL A 136 -0.30 -2.78 -14.63
C VAL A 136 0.38 -3.35 -15.88
N LYS A 137 0.34 -4.66 -16.07
CA LYS A 137 0.71 -5.35 -17.31
C LYS A 137 -0.30 -6.48 -17.53
N ASP A 138 -1.09 -6.36 -18.58
CA ASP A 138 -2.03 -7.42 -18.94
C ASP A 138 -1.39 -8.48 -19.85
N GLU A 139 -1.94 -9.68 -19.76
CA GLU A 139 -1.54 -10.82 -20.58
C GLU A 139 -2.72 -11.78 -20.71
N PRO A 140 -3.18 -12.11 -21.94
CA PRO A 140 -4.26 -13.07 -22.13
C PRO A 140 -3.84 -14.48 -21.72
N ASN A 141 -4.70 -15.16 -20.96
CA ASN A 141 -4.47 -16.51 -20.44
C ASN A 141 -3.09 -16.65 -19.76
N PRO A 142 -2.80 -15.89 -18.72
CA PRO A 142 -1.50 -15.88 -18.07
C PRO A 142 -1.18 -17.26 -17.45
N GLU A 143 0.08 -17.66 -17.52
CA GLU A 143 0.62 -18.80 -16.77
C GLU A 143 0.97 -18.38 -15.34
N LEU A 144 1.41 -17.11 -15.19
CA LEU A 144 1.80 -16.51 -13.93
C LEU A 144 1.05 -15.18 -13.73
N ILE A 145 0.66 -14.93 -12.48
CA ILE A 145 0.16 -13.63 -12.05
C ILE A 145 1.07 -13.14 -10.93
N PHE A 146 1.73 -12.03 -11.17
CA PHE A 146 2.55 -11.35 -10.19
C PHE A 146 1.70 -10.33 -9.44
N LEU A 147 1.65 -10.47 -8.11
CA LEU A 147 0.97 -9.56 -7.20
C LEU A 147 2.02 -8.74 -6.47
N ALA A 148 2.07 -7.46 -6.74
CA ALA A 148 3.10 -6.59 -6.22
C ALA A 148 2.52 -5.36 -5.52
N THR A 149 3.24 -4.82 -4.57
CA THR A 149 2.88 -3.59 -3.87
C THR A 149 4.12 -2.73 -3.64
N GLY A 150 3.93 -1.42 -3.62
CA GLY A 150 5.03 -0.49 -3.42
C GLY A 150 6.11 -0.59 -4.50
N SER A 151 7.33 -0.31 -4.12
CA SER A 151 8.50 -0.33 -5.01
C SER A 151 8.73 -1.68 -5.70
N GLU A 152 8.22 -2.79 -5.14
CA GLU A 152 8.36 -4.11 -5.74
C GLU A 152 7.51 -4.31 -7.00
N THR A 153 6.57 -3.41 -7.30
CA THR A 153 5.82 -3.42 -8.56
C THR A 153 6.75 -3.23 -9.76
N SER A 154 7.73 -2.34 -9.66
CA SER A 154 8.73 -2.16 -10.71
C SER A 154 9.62 -3.39 -10.88
N LEU A 155 10.00 -4.04 -9.78
CA LEU A 155 10.74 -5.30 -9.80
C LEU A 155 9.93 -6.42 -10.49
N ALA A 156 8.65 -6.55 -10.17
CA ALA A 156 7.77 -7.54 -10.79
C ALA A 156 7.66 -7.33 -12.32
N LEU A 157 7.56 -6.07 -12.75
CA LEU A 157 7.56 -5.71 -14.18
C LEU A 157 8.89 -6.07 -14.86
N GLU A 158 10.02 -5.80 -14.21
CA GLU A 158 11.34 -6.17 -14.74
C GLU A 158 11.52 -7.69 -14.85
N VAL A 159 11.10 -8.44 -13.82
CA VAL A 159 11.13 -9.92 -13.86
C VAL A 159 10.24 -10.43 -14.99
N ALA A 160 9.01 -9.92 -15.11
CA ALA A 160 8.10 -10.29 -16.19
C ALA A 160 8.69 -10.01 -17.58
N LYS A 161 9.42 -8.91 -17.74
CA LYS A 161 10.13 -8.57 -18.98
C LYS A 161 11.29 -9.52 -19.29
N LYS A 162 12.01 -10.01 -18.27
CA LYS A 162 13.12 -10.96 -18.44
C LYS A 162 12.63 -12.37 -18.73
N MET A 163 11.47 -12.76 -18.23
CA MET A 163 10.82 -14.04 -18.47
C MET A 163 9.95 -14.02 -19.74
N HIS A 164 10.53 -13.61 -20.86
CA HIS A 164 9.82 -13.37 -22.14
C HIS A 164 9.21 -14.63 -22.77
N ASP A 165 9.58 -15.82 -22.30
CA ASP A 165 9.03 -17.12 -22.68
C ASP A 165 7.74 -17.48 -21.89
N LYS A 166 7.33 -16.67 -20.93
CA LYS A 166 6.15 -16.85 -20.09
C LYS A 166 5.10 -15.76 -20.29
N ARG A 167 3.84 -16.19 -20.25
CA ARG A 167 2.71 -15.25 -20.22
C ARG A 167 2.48 -14.80 -18.79
N ILE A 168 2.87 -13.57 -18.51
CA ILE A 168 2.86 -13.00 -17.15
C ILE A 168 1.99 -11.75 -17.10
N LYS A 169 0.95 -11.81 -16.28
CA LYS A 169 0.17 -10.65 -15.86
C LYS A 169 0.76 -10.06 -14.59
N VAL A 170 0.83 -8.72 -14.49
CA VAL A 170 1.29 -8.03 -13.28
C VAL A 170 0.16 -7.16 -12.73
N VAL A 171 -0.10 -7.31 -11.46
CA VAL A 171 -1.13 -6.57 -10.70
C VAL A 171 -0.44 -5.75 -9.64
N SER A 172 -0.70 -4.44 -9.61
CA SER A 172 -0.37 -3.57 -8.49
C SER A 172 -1.49 -3.63 -7.45
N MET A 173 -1.12 -3.74 -6.17
CA MET A 173 -2.04 -3.82 -5.04
C MET A 173 -1.75 -2.71 -4.03
N PRO A 174 -2.01 -1.43 -4.36
CA PRO A 174 -1.68 -0.31 -3.49
C PRO A 174 -2.45 -0.30 -2.16
N CYS A 175 -3.64 -0.90 -2.07
CA CYS A 175 -4.41 -0.95 -0.82
C CYS A 175 -5.27 -2.22 -0.73
N TRP A 176 -4.92 -3.12 0.16
CA TRP A 176 -5.61 -4.40 0.33
C TRP A 176 -7.00 -4.24 0.90
N GLU A 177 -7.15 -3.36 1.87
CA GLU A 177 -8.40 -3.11 2.57
C GLU A 177 -9.50 -2.69 1.58
N ILE A 178 -9.17 -1.81 0.65
CA ILE A 178 -10.10 -1.37 -0.40
C ILE A 178 -10.37 -2.50 -1.41
N PHE A 179 -9.35 -3.28 -1.76
CA PHE A 179 -9.52 -4.43 -2.66
C PHE A 179 -10.42 -5.50 -2.05
N GLU A 180 -10.32 -5.75 -0.76
CA GLU A 180 -11.18 -6.72 -0.07
C GLU A 180 -12.67 -6.36 -0.13
N HIS A 181 -13.02 -5.10 -0.20
CA HIS A 181 -14.40 -4.65 -0.35
C HIS A 181 -14.92 -4.70 -1.79
N GLN A 182 -14.09 -5.09 -2.77
CA GLN A 182 -14.56 -5.24 -4.15
C GLN A 182 -15.43 -6.50 -4.34
N SER A 183 -16.26 -6.47 -5.40
CA SER A 183 -17.05 -7.64 -5.78
C SER A 183 -16.17 -8.85 -6.12
N GLN A 184 -16.69 -10.04 -5.89
CA GLN A 184 -15.97 -11.27 -6.22
C GLN A 184 -15.65 -11.36 -7.72
N ASP A 185 -16.51 -10.82 -8.57
CA ASP A 185 -16.25 -10.76 -10.01
C ASP A 185 -15.02 -9.92 -10.32
N TYR A 186 -14.89 -8.73 -9.70
CA TYR A 186 -13.69 -7.91 -9.88
C TYR A 186 -12.43 -8.61 -9.35
N LYS A 187 -12.50 -9.19 -8.17
CA LYS A 187 -11.38 -9.97 -7.60
C LYS A 187 -10.95 -11.09 -8.54
N ASN A 188 -11.91 -11.83 -9.10
CA ASN A 188 -11.64 -12.92 -10.04
C ASN A 188 -11.05 -12.44 -11.38
N THR A 189 -11.32 -11.22 -11.83
CA THR A 189 -10.68 -10.68 -13.04
C THR A 189 -9.18 -10.44 -12.86
N LEU A 190 -8.77 -10.09 -11.63
CA LEU A 190 -7.37 -9.84 -11.29
C LEU A 190 -6.66 -11.12 -10.83
N ILE A 191 -7.30 -11.87 -9.92
CA ILE A 191 -6.73 -13.03 -9.23
C ILE A 191 -7.71 -14.20 -9.34
N PRO A 192 -7.83 -14.84 -10.50
CA PRO A 192 -8.71 -15.99 -10.68
C PRO A 192 -8.28 -17.15 -9.76
N GLN A 193 -9.25 -17.84 -9.18
CA GLN A 193 -8.98 -18.93 -8.23
C GLN A 193 -8.21 -20.10 -8.86
N ARG A 194 -8.42 -20.37 -10.16
CA ARG A 194 -7.80 -21.47 -10.90
C ARG A 194 -7.06 -20.96 -12.13
N GLY A 195 -6.13 -21.75 -12.62
CA GLY A 195 -5.38 -21.47 -13.84
C GLY A 195 -3.94 -21.02 -13.52
N ALA A 196 -3.68 -19.73 -13.51
CA ALA A 196 -2.34 -19.19 -13.33
C ALA A 196 -1.77 -19.41 -11.91
N LEU A 197 -0.47 -19.65 -11.81
CA LEU A 197 0.27 -19.62 -10.55
C LEU A 197 0.40 -18.16 -10.08
N LYS A 198 0.16 -17.90 -8.79
CA LYS A 198 0.27 -16.57 -8.18
C LYS A 198 1.63 -16.48 -7.48
N VAL A 199 2.29 -15.34 -7.68
CA VAL A 199 3.58 -15.03 -7.06
C VAL A 199 3.51 -13.62 -6.49
N SER A 200 3.80 -13.47 -5.20
CA SER A 200 3.81 -12.16 -4.55
C SER A 200 5.20 -11.54 -4.56
N PHE A 201 5.22 -10.21 -4.68
CA PHE A 201 6.40 -9.36 -4.60
C PHE A 201 6.13 -8.28 -3.55
N GLU A 202 6.66 -8.47 -2.36
CA GLU A 202 6.59 -7.49 -1.28
C GLU A 202 7.76 -7.66 -0.33
N ALA A 203 8.43 -6.55 -0.01
CA ALA A 203 9.51 -6.50 0.97
C ALA A 203 8.91 -6.47 2.39
N GLY A 204 8.75 -7.65 3.00
CA GLY A 204 8.16 -7.80 4.34
C GLY A 204 8.01 -9.26 4.75
N VAL A 205 7.33 -9.50 5.86
CA VAL A 205 7.05 -10.85 6.35
C VAL A 205 6.05 -11.60 5.46
N THR A 206 6.18 -12.92 5.41
CA THR A 206 5.34 -13.78 4.54
C THR A 206 3.82 -13.57 4.67
N PRO A 207 3.24 -13.31 5.88
CA PRO A 207 1.81 -13.04 5.99
C PRO A 207 1.33 -11.77 5.28
N VAL A 208 2.25 -10.93 4.84
CA VAL A 208 1.94 -9.71 4.08
C VAL A 208 1.44 -10.02 2.67
N SER A 209 1.69 -11.23 2.19
CA SER A 209 1.37 -11.64 0.84
C SER A 209 -0.08 -12.11 0.69
N TYR A 210 -0.72 -11.62 -0.35
CA TYR A 210 -2.09 -11.98 -0.74
C TYR A 210 -2.21 -13.38 -1.38
N THR A 211 -1.12 -14.11 -1.48
CA THR A 211 -1.09 -15.45 -2.13
C THR A 211 -1.58 -16.59 -1.25
N HIS A 212 -1.97 -16.29 -0.04
CA HIS A 212 -2.62 -17.26 0.86
C HIS A 212 -4.15 -17.23 0.62
#